data_1dcb0bcc78679a392dfb3b0c5d1e826e
#
_entry.id   1dcb0bcc78679a392dfb3b0c5d1e826e
#
_cell.length_a   1.000
_cell.length_b   1.000
_cell.length_c   1.000
_cell.angle_alpha   90.00
_cell.angle_beta   90.00
_cell.angle_gamma   90.00
#
_symmetry.space_group_name_H-M   'P 1'
#
loop_
_entity.id
_entity.type
_entity.pdbx_description
1 polymer ?
#
loop_
_entity_poly.entity_id
_entity_poly.type
_entity_poly.pdbx_seq_one_letter_code
_entity_poly.pdbx_strand_id
1 'polypeptide(L)'
;MAGPPVPPGRHVELPGRGRTFVREASGPPGAPAVLLLHGWTVNADINWFSSFSALSRHFRVVAMDYRGHGRGIRSRRFQLDDCADDAAVLAEVLGLAPVIAVGYSMGGALAQLLWRRHPGSVTGLVLCATSRVFAEEAGERRYFSALGTLALVSRVAPAPVRRWAVRRLDRRPRDACSLDAWLAEEMHRNDWTAVLEAGGALGRFDSRPWAGEIDVPTSVVVTTDDRSVLPRRQLALAESIPGATVHRVDGGHHSCVVDPDRFVPVLVEACRAVAEPRRAPA
;
A
#
# COMPACT_ATOMS: atom_id res chain seq x y z
N MET A 1 8.43 21.95 13.59
CA MET A 1 7.33 21.21 14.27
C MET A 1 7.50 19.74 13.98
N ALA A 2 7.14 18.87 14.94
CA ALA A 2 7.06 17.46 14.67
C ALA A 2 6.03 17.21 13.55
N GLY A 3 6.26 16.22 12.68
CA GLY A 3 5.27 15.80 11.67
C GLY A 3 3.94 15.40 12.31
N PRO A 4 2.95 14.98 11.49
CA PRO A 4 1.67 14.52 12.01
C PRO A 4 1.89 13.41 13.06
N PRO A 5 0.99 13.28 14.05
CA PRO A 5 1.10 12.24 15.06
C PRO A 5 0.95 10.86 14.41
N VAL A 6 2.00 10.06 14.51
CA VAL A 6 2.02 8.66 14.07
C VAL A 6 2.40 7.76 15.27
N PRO A 7 1.95 6.50 15.31
CA PRO A 7 2.34 5.57 16.35
C PRO A 7 3.86 5.37 16.44
N PRO A 8 4.38 4.89 17.58
CA PRO A 8 5.78 4.49 17.69
C PRO A 8 6.18 3.54 16.55
N GLY A 9 7.38 3.73 16.02
CA GLY A 9 7.91 2.89 14.96
C GLY A 9 9.16 2.16 15.40
N ARG A 10 9.36 0.96 14.85
CA ARG A 10 10.53 0.12 15.11
C ARG A 10 10.92 -0.69 13.88
N HIS A 11 12.14 -1.15 13.88
CA HIS A 11 12.56 -2.12 12.88
C HIS A 11 12.27 -3.54 13.38
N VAL A 12 11.82 -4.39 12.46
CA VAL A 12 11.55 -5.81 12.68
C VAL A 12 12.42 -6.62 11.74
N GLU A 13 13.12 -7.61 12.27
CA GLU A 13 13.87 -8.57 11.48
C GLU A 13 12.92 -9.60 10.89
N LEU A 14 13.00 -9.78 9.58
CA LEU A 14 12.28 -10.82 8.85
C LEU A 14 13.27 -11.95 8.52
N PRO A 15 13.17 -13.12 9.14
CA PRO A 15 14.13 -14.21 8.98
C PRO A 15 14.39 -14.55 7.50
N GLY A 16 15.65 -14.50 7.10
CA GLY A 16 16.08 -14.76 5.73
C GLY A 16 15.72 -13.69 4.68
N ARG A 17 15.07 -12.59 5.09
CA ARG A 17 14.57 -11.56 4.17
C ARG A 17 15.15 -10.18 4.41
N GLY A 18 15.54 -9.85 5.64
CA GLY A 18 16.13 -8.58 6.05
C GLY A 18 15.28 -7.84 7.08
N ARG A 19 15.60 -6.57 7.32
CA ARG A 19 14.99 -5.75 8.37
C ARG A 19 14.12 -4.66 7.78
N THR A 20 12.83 -4.65 8.11
CA THR A 20 11.90 -3.62 7.68
C THR A 20 11.47 -2.72 8.83
N PHE A 21 10.91 -1.55 8.49
CA PHE A 21 10.35 -0.63 9.46
C PHE A 21 8.83 -0.79 9.54
N VAL A 22 8.31 -0.75 10.76
CA VAL A 22 6.88 -0.84 11.01
C VAL A 22 6.42 0.25 11.97
N ARG A 23 5.17 0.68 11.82
CA ARG A 23 4.38 1.40 12.82
C ARG A 23 3.35 0.47 13.39
N GLU A 24 3.16 0.52 14.70
CA GLU A 24 2.19 -0.32 15.39
C GLU A 24 1.34 0.51 16.36
N ALA A 25 0.02 0.37 16.27
CA ALA A 25 -0.93 0.91 17.23
C ALA A 25 -1.75 -0.23 17.82
N SER A 26 -1.72 -0.35 19.14
CA SER A 26 -2.51 -1.34 19.86
C SER A 26 -3.99 -1.02 19.73
N GLY A 27 -4.79 -2.05 19.42
CA GLY A 27 -6.24 -1.98 19.48
C GLY A 27 -6.78 -2.41 20.85
N PRO A 28 -8.11 -2.54 20.97
CA PRO A 28 -8.73 -3.19 22.11
C PRO A 28 -8.19 -4.61 22.31
N PRO A 29 -8.20 -5.13 23.55
CA PRO A 29 -7.81 -6.53 23.81
C PRO A 29 -8.63 -7.50 22.95
N GLY A 30 -7.95 -8.41 22.25
CA GLY A 30 -8.58 -9.38 21.35
C GLY A 30 -9.06 -8.83 20.01
N ALA A 31 -8.80 -7.55 19.71
CA ALA A 31 -9.17 -6.97 18.42
C ALA A 31 -8.43 -7.67 17.25
N PRO A 32 -9.12 -7.87 16.10
CA PRO A 32 -8.46 -8.41 14.92
C PRO A 32 -7.34 -7.48 14.43
N ALA A 33 -6.34 -8.08 13.77
CA ALA A 33 -5.21 -7.35 13.26
C ALA A 33 -5.48 -6.86 11.82
N VAL A 34 -5.13 -5.59 11.54
CA VAL A 34 -5.06 -5.04 10.19
C VAL A 34 -3.61 -4.76 9.80
N LEU A 35 -3.20 -5.21 8.62
CA LEU A 35 -1.91 -4.94 8.02
C LEU A 35 -2.08 -3.93 6.89
N LEU A 36 -1.55 -2.72 7.10
CA LEU A 36 -1.68 -1.60 6.17
C LEU A 36 -0.53 -1.59 5.16
N LEU A 37 -0.89 -1.64 3.90
CA LEU A 37 -0.01 -1.75 2.74
C LEU A 37 -0.11 -0.47 1.90
N HIS A 38 0.99 0.30 1.84
CA HIS A 38 1.00 1.64 1.23
C HIS A 38 1.04 1.65 -0.30
N GLY A 39 0.78 2.82 -0.90
CA GLY A 39 0.85 3.05 -2.34
C GLY A 39 2.27 3.15 -2.91
N TRP A 40 2.34 3.29 -4.23
CA TRP A 40 3.58 3.55 -4.95
C TRP A 40 4.10 4.96 -4.65
N THR A 41 5.42 5.15 -4.65
CA THR A 41 6.14 6.43 -4.42
C THR A 41 6.10 6.98 -2.99
N VAL A 42 5.23 6.47 -2.14
CA VAL A 42 5.07 6.87 -0.73
C VAL A 42 5.58 5.76 0.21
N ASN A 43 5.53 6.01 1.52
CA ASN A 43 5.80 5.03 2.56
C ASN A 43 4.57 4.87 3.48
N ALA A 44 4.68 4.01 4.47
CA ALA A 44 3.61 3.75 5.42
C ALA A 44 3.16 5.01 6.18
N ASP A 45 4.11 5.87 6.56
CA ASP A 45 3.82 7.09 7.29
C ASP A 45 2.98 8.04 6.44
N ILE A 46 3.38 8.32 5.20
CA ILE A 46 2.64 9.21 4.28
C ILE A 46 1.24 8.67 4.00
N ASN A 47 1.12 7.39 3.75
CA ASN A 47 -0.17 6.82 3.33
C ASN A 47 -1.18 6.77 4.48
N TRP A 48 -0.72 6.53 5.72
CA TRP A 48 -1.58 6.10 6.80
C TRP A 48 -1.60 6.99 8.04
N PHE A 49 -0.83 8.11 8.07
CA PHE A 49 -0.75 8.97 9.28
C PHE A 49 -2.12 9.40 9.81
N SER A 50 -3.07 9.68 8.92
CA SER A 50 -4.42 10.12 9.28
C SER A 50 -5.33 8.97 9.77
N SER A 51 -4.99 7.72 9.42
CA SER A 51 -5.86 6.56 9.63
C SER A 51 -5.59 5.81 10.94
N PHE A 52 -4.38 5.89 11.48
CA PHE A 52 -3.98 5.10 12.66
C PHE A 52 -4.91 5.28 13.85
N SER A 53 -5.21 6.53 14.21
CA SER A 53 -6.02 6.84 15.40
C SER A 53 -7.44 6.27 15.29
N ALA A 54 -8.05 6.35 14.12
CA ALA A 54 -9.41 5.85 13.91
C ALA A 54 -9.45 4.32 13.86
N LEU A 55 -8.51 3.69 13.14
CA LEU A 55 -8.43 2.24 13.03
C LEU A 55 -8.08 1.59 14.38
N SER A 56 -7.19 2.16 15.17
CA SER A 56 -6.78 1.59 16.46
C SER A 56 -7.86 1.56 17.52
N ARG A 57 -8.99 2.23 17.29
CA ARG A 57 -10.18 2.08 18.17
C ARG A 57 -10.86 0.72 18.01
N HIS A 58 -10.58 0.01 16.92
CA HIS A 58 -11.28 -1.23 16.56
C HIS A 58 -10.33 -2.39 16.27
N PHE A 59 -9.08 -2.12 15.90
CA PHE A 59 -8.14 -3.09 15.37
C PHE A 59 -6.75 -2.93 16.00
N ARG A 60 -5.98 -4.02 16.07
CA ARG A 60 -4.54 -3.93 16.19
C ARG A 60 -3.98 -3.54 14.81
N VAL A 61 -3.34 -2.39 14.71
CA VAL A 61 -2.94 -1.79 13.44
C VAL A 61 -1.44 -1.88 13.25
N VAL A 62 -1.00 -2.47 12.16
CA VAL A 62 0.41 -2.51 11.75
C VAL A 62 0.54 -1.99 10.33
N ALA A 63 1.45 -1.04 10.11
CA ALA A 63 1.82 -0.56 8.78
C ALA A 63 3.31 -0.81 8.56
N MET A 64 3.68 -1.29 7.37
CA MET A 64 5.08 -1.60 7.03
C MET A 64 5.57 -0.79 5.84
N ASP A 65 6.86 -0.46 5.84
CA ASP A 65 7.54 0.06 4.66
C ASP A 65 8.04 -1.10 3.79
N TYR A 66 7.79 -1.03 2.48
CA TYR A 66 8.27 -2.06 1.54
C TYR A 66 9.74 -1.94 1.22
N ARG A 67 10.24 -2.95 0.51
CA ARG A 67 11.58 -2.93 -0.10
C ARG A 67 11.77 -1.65 -0.92
N GLY A 68 12.86 -0.93 -0.63
CA GLY A 68 13.22 0.31 -1.32
C GLY A 68 12.33 1.52 -1.03
N HIS A 69 11.28 1.40 -0.23
CA HIS A 69 10.44 2.51 0.19
C HIS A 69 10.69 2.85 1.66
N GLY A 70 10.64 4.14 1.98
CA GLY A 70 10.81 4.63 3.35
C GLY A 70 12.07 4.08 4.05
N ARG A 71 11.84 3.44 5.18
CA ARG A 71 12.85 2.77 6.03
C ARG A 71 12.84 1.24 5.86
N GLY A 72 12.18 0.74 4.79
CA GLY A 72 12.05 -0.67 4.50
C GLY A 72 13.36 -1.33 4.06
N ILE A 73 13.29 -2.62 3.77
CA ILE A 73 14.42 -3.44 3.36
C ILE A 73 15.15 -2.81 2.16
N ARG A 74 16.47 -2.68 2.25
CA ARG A 74 17.31 -2.30 1.10
C ARG A 74 17.66 -3.56 0.31
N SER A 75 17.11 -3.67 -0.90
CA SER A 75 17.30 -4.83 -1.77
C SER A 75 17.87 -4.43 -3.13
N ARG A 76 18.49 -5.39 -3.80
CA ARG A 76 19.04 -5.15 -5.15
C ARG A 76 17.96 -5.05 -6.23
N ARG A 77 16.77 -5.59 -5.99
CA ARG A 77 15.64 -5.59 -6.93
C ARG A 77 14.35 -5.41 -6.17
N PHE A 78 13.38 -4.79 -6.82
CA PHE A 78 12.01 -4.73 -6.34
C PHE A 78 11.13 -5.71 -7.11
N GLN A 79 10.41 -6.54 -6.39
CA GLN A 79 9.35 -7.40 -6.90
C GLN A 79 8.13 -7.29 -6.00
N LEU A 80 6.93 -7.24 -6.59
CA LEU A 80 5.69 -7.23 -5.81
C LEU A 80 5.55 -8.53 -4.99
N ASP A 81 5.91 -9.67 -5.57
CA ASP A 81 5.87 -10.96 -4.90
C ASP A 81 6.75 -10.99 -3.64
N ASP A 82 7.97 -10.44 -3.72
CA ASP A 82 8.85 -10.34 -2.55
C ASP A 82 8.23 -9.49 -1.44
N CYS A 83 7.52 -8.42 -1.78
CA CYS A 83 6.85 -7.56 -0.79
C CYS A 83 5.64 -8.27 -0.16
N ALA A 84 4.91 -9.09 -0.92
CA ALA A 84 3.83 -9.91 -0.40
C ALA A 84 4.36 -10.99 0.57
N ASP A 85 5.47 -11.65 0.21
CA ASP A 85 6.14 -12.62 1.09
C ASP A 85 6.68 -11.94 2.36
N ASP A 86 7.26 -10.72 2.25
CA ASP A 86 7.72 -9.95 3.40
C ASP A 86 6.56 -9.63 4.35
N ALA A 87 5.38 -9.29 3.79
CA ALA A 87 4.18 -8.99 4.57
C ALA A 87 3.66 -10.23 5.32
N ALA A 88 3.68 -11.40 4.68
CA ALA A 88 3.32 -12.66 5.33
C ALA A 88 4.26 -12.99 6.49
N VAL A 89 5.58 -12.96 6.25
CA VAL A 89 6.58 -13.22 7.29
C VAL A 89 6.48 -12.19 8.43
N LEU A 90 6.21 -10.91 8.11
CA LEU A 90 5.99 -9.90 9.15
C LEU A 90 4.80 -10.24 10.02
N ALA A 91 3.67 -10.65 9.43
CA ALA A 91 2.47 -11.02 10.17
C ALA A 91 2.73 -12.21 11.11
N GLU A 92 3.50 -13.21 10.66
CA GLU A 92 3.91 -14.35 11.49
C GLU A 92 4.85 -13.94 12.63
N VAL A 93 5.91 -13.18 12.33
CA VAL A 93 6.91 -12.72 13.33
C VAL A 93 6.28 -11.88 14.44
N LEU A 94 5.23 -11.11 14.09
CA LEU A 94 4.52 -10.27 15.06
C LEU A 94 3.36 -10.99 15.78
N GLY A 95 3.10 -12.25 15.43
CA GLY A 95 1.95 -13.00 15.97
C GLY A 95 0.62 -12.36 15.61
N LEU A 96 0.49 -11.85 14.38
CA LEU A 96 -0.71 -11.20 13.86
C LEU A 96 -1.52 -12.12 12.96
N ALA A 97 -0.85 -13.07 12.31
CA ALA A 97 -1.49 -13.92 11.32
C ALA A 97 -2.58 -14.80 11.94
N PRO A 98 -3.75 -14.94 11.29
CA PRO A 98 -4.09 -14.29 10.03
C PRO A 98 -4.57 -12.84 10.20
N VAL A 99 -4.38 -11.98 9.17
CA VAL A 99 -4.68 -10.54 9.20
C VAL A 99 -5.77 -10.13 8.20
N ILE A 100 -6.37 -8.97 8.42
CA ILE A 100 -7.08 -8.24 7.37
C ILE A 100 -6.02 -7.40 6.63
N ALA A 101 -5.79 -7.69 5.34
CA ALA A 101 -4.85 -6.94 4.52
C ALA A 101 -5.54 -5.72 3.90
N VAL A 102 -5.06 -4.53 4.26
CA VAL A 102 -5.61 -3.25 3.81
C VAL A 102 -4.63 -2.61 2.85
N GLY A 103 -4.94 -2.55 1.56
CA GLY A 103 -4.01 -2.06 0.54
C GLY A 103 -4.51 -0.83 -0.19
N TYR A 104 -3.65 0.19 -0.33
CA TYR A 104 -3.93 1.41 -1.09
C TYR A 104 -3.17 1.42 -2.41
N SER A 105 -3.84 1.60 -3.54
CA SER A 105 -3.20 1.69 -4.87
C SER A 105 -2.29 0.47 -5.13
N MET A 106 -0.97 0.62 -5.29
CA MET A 106 -0.02 -0.49 -5.38
C MET A 106 -0.15 -1.46 -4.18
N GLY A 107 -0.41 -0.95 -2.98
CA GLY A 107 -0.66 -1.76 -1.80
C GLY A 107 -1.86 -2.69 -1.95
N GLY A 108 -2.86 -2.30 -2.76
CA GLY A 108 -4.00 -3.16 -3.09
C GLY A 108 -3.60 -4.33 -4.01
N ALA A 109 -2.66 -4.13 -4.94
CA ALA A 109 -2.07 -5.23 -5.68
C ALA A 109 -1.30 -6.18 -4.75
N LEU A 110 -0.56 -5.61 -3.78
CA LEU A 110 0.16 -6.40 -2.77
C LEU A 110 -0.77 -7.18 -1.84
N ALA A 111 -1.91 -6.59 -1.43
CA ALA A 111 -2.91 -7.29 -0.63
C ALA A 111 -3.51 -8.49 -1.39
N GLN A 112 -3.80 -8.32 -2.69
CA GLN A 112 -4.25 -9.40 -3.56
C GLN A 112 -3.18 -10.50 -3.69
N LEU A 113 -1.90 -10.13 -3.89
CA LEU A 113 -0.79 -11.09 -3.95
C LEU A 113 -0.54 -11.78 -2.61
N LEU A 114 -0.67 -11.07 -1.49
CA LEU A 114 -0.54 -11.66 -0.15
C LEU A 114 -1.58 -12.76 0.04
N TRP A 115 -2.84 -12.50 -0.29
CA TRP A 115 -3.87 -13.54 -0.28
C TRP A 115 -3.54 -14.70 -1.24
N ARG A 116 -3.15 -14.40 -2.48
CA ARG A 116 -2.88 -15.43 -3.51
C ARG A 116 -1.74 -16.36 -3.13
N ARG A 117 -0.68 -15.83 -2.53
CA ARG A 117 0.56 -16.56 -2.20
C ARG A 117 0.52 -17.20 -0.81
N HIS A 118 -0.21 -16.58 0.11
CA HIS A 118 -0.29 -16.95 1.53
C HIS A 118 -1.76 -16.92 2.03
N PRO A 119 -2.66 -17.73 1.45
CA PRO A 119 -4.10 -17.64 1.77
C PRO A 119 -4.40 -17.86 3.26
N GLY A 120 -3.63 -18.70 3.94
CA GLY A 120 -3.76 -18.91 5.39
C GLY A 120 -3.36 -17.72 6.26
N SER A 121 -2.70 -16.71 5.70
CA SER A 121 -2.27 -15.51 6.43
C SER A 121 -3.28 -14.35 6.34
N VAL A 122 -4.37 -14.50 5.57
CA VAL A 122 -5.35 -13.43 5.30
C VAL A 122 -6.75 -13.88 5.64
N THR A 123 -7.44 -13.14 6.51
CA THR A 123 -8.86 -13.35 6.84
C THR A 123 -9.79 -12.44 6.04
N GLY A 124 -9.28 -11.41 5.39
CA GLY A 124 -10.06 -10.50 4.60
C GLY A 124 -9.23 -9.43 3.91
N LEU A 125 -9.83 -8.77 2.91
CA LEU A 125 -9.19 -7.77 2.07
C LEU A 125 -9.95 -6.45 2.11
N VAL A 126 -9.23 -5.34 2.27
CA VAL A 126 -9.75 -3.98 2.03
C VAL A 126 -8.88 -3.33 0.95
N LEU A 127 -9.46 -3.11 -0.21
CA LEU A 127 -8.76 -2.72 -1.44
C LEU A 127 -9.14 -1.28 -1.80
N CYS A 128 -8.26 -0.31 -1.51
CA CYS A 128 -8.53 1.12 -1.64
C CYS A 128 -7.86 1.70 -2.89
N ALA A 129 -8.61 2.44 -3.72
CA ALA A 129 -8.08 3.18 -4.89
C ALA A 129 -7.16 2.31 -5.76
N THR A 130 -7.51 1.05 -5.98
CA THR A 130 -6.67 0.04 -6.64
C THR A 130 -7.40 -0.68 -7.77
N SER A 131 -6.72 -1.57 -8.45
CA SER A 131 -7.26 -2.29 -9.60
C SER A 131 -6.71 -3.71 -9.68
N ARG A 132 -7.34 -4.52 -10.53
CA ARG A 132 -6.84 -5.85 -10.94
C ARG A 132 -5.75 -5.78 -12.02
N VAL A 133 -5.57 -4.61 -12.66
CA VAL A 133 -4.55 -4.35 -13.68
C VAL A 133 -4.30 -2.84 -13.80
N PHE A 134 -3.04 -2.42 -13.93
CA PHE A 134 -2.67 -1.00 -13.98
C PHE A 134 -2.28 -0.52 -15.37
N ALA A 135 -2.01 -1.44 -16.30
CA ALA A 135 -1.56 -1.14 -17.66
C ALA A 135 -2.44 -1.81 -18.71
N GLU A 136 -3.69 -1.35 -18.84
CA GLU A 136 -4.63 -1.87 -19.85
C GLU A 136 -4.39 -1.26 -21.23
N GLU A 137 -4.10 0.04 -21.29
CA GLU A 137 -3.93 0.78 -22.54
C GLU A 137 -2.49 0.72 -23.03
N ALA A 138 -2.30 0.84 -24.33
CA ALA A 138 -0.96 0.81 -24.95
C ALA A 138 -0.05 1.93 -24.42
N GLY A 139 -0.63 3.11 -24.11
CA GLY A 139 0.11 4.24 -23.53
C GLY A 139 0.62 3.92 -22.13
N GLU A 140 -0.22 3.32 -21.30
CA GLU A 140 0.15 2.91 -19.93
C GLU A 140 1.21 1.81 -19.96
N ARG A 141 1.04 0.79 -20.80
CA ARG A 141 2.06 -0.26 -20.96
C ARG A 141 3.42 0.31 -21.34
N ARG A 142 3.45 1.29 -22.27
CA ARG A 142 4.70 1.99 -22.64
C ARG A 142 5.26 2.79 -21.47
N TYR A 143 4.41 3.52 -20.73
CA TYR A 143 4.83 4.30 -19.57
C TYR A 143 5.48 3.41 -18.50
N PHE A 144 4.80 2.36 -18.06
CA PHE A 144 5.33 1.46 -17.04
C PHE A 144 6.57 0.68 -17.51
N SER A 145 6.63 0.30 -18.79
CA SER A 145 7.83 -0.32 -19.39
C SER A 145 9.01 0.63 -19.41
N ALA A 146 8.78 1.92 -19.70
CA ALA A 146 9.82 2.94 -19.67
C ALA A 146 10.38 3.15 -18.26
N LEU A 147 9.55 3.07 -17.21
CA LEU A 147 10.01 3.11 -15.82
C LEU A 147 10.95 1.95 -15.50
N GLY A 148 10.61 0.73 -15.92
CA GLY A 148 11.48 -0.44 -15.75
C GLY A 148 12.82 -0.28 -16.50
N THR A 149 12.81 0.27 -17.70
CA THR A 149 14.03 0.58 -18.47
C THR A 149 14.87 1.66 -17.77
N LEU A 150 14.22 2.72 -17.27
CA LEU A 150 14.90 3.80 -16.54
C LEU A 150 15.51 3.29 -15.25
N ALA A 151 14.85 2.37 -14.55
CA ALA A 151 15.40 1.71 -13.37
C ALA A 151 16.68 0.94 -13.71
N LEU A 152 16.69 0.20 -14.81
CA LEU A 152 17.88 -0.53 -15.27
C LEU A 152 19.04 0.42 -15.57
N VAL A 153 18.77 1.52 -16.29
CA VAL A 153 19.77 2.57 -16.55
C VAL A 153 20.28 3.19 -15.25
N SER A 154 19.38 3.48 -14.31
CA SER A 154 19.73 4.03 -13.00
C SER A 154 20.68 3.12 -12.21
N ARG A 155 20.58 1.80 -12.34
CA ARG A 155 21.47 0.83 -11.66
C ARG A 155 22.92 0.90 -12.13
N VAL A 156 23.11 1.10 -13.44
CA VAL A 156 24.45 1.15 -14.06
C VAL A 156 25.03 2.56 -14.08
N ALA A 157 24.22 3.58 -13.84
CA ALA A 157 24.65 4.96 -13.82
C ALA A 157 25.65 5.22 -12.68
N PRO A 158 26.74 5.97 -12.90
CA PRO A 158 27.67 6.37 -11.85
C PRO A 158 26.98 7.12 -10.70
N ALA A 159 27.43 6.89 -9.47
CA ALA A 159 26.84 7.50 -8.27
C ALA A 159 26.71 9.05 -8.35
N PRO A 160 27.66 9.82 -8.93
CA PRO A 160 27.49 11.26 -9.11
C PRO A 160 26.29 11.64 -9.99
N VAL A 161 26.07 10.87 -11.08
CA VAL A 161 24.95 11.11 -12.02
C VAL A 161 23.62 10.85 -11.33
N ARG A 162 23.51 9.74 -10.57
CA ARG A 162 22.30 9.43 -9.78
C ARG A 162 21.99 10.52 -8.76
N ARG A 163 23.01 10.97 -8.01
CA ARG A 163 22.86 12.06 -7.02
C ARG A 163 22.44 13.38 -7.68
N TRP A 164 23.01 13.70 -8.83
CA TRP A 164 22.63 14.89 -9.59
C TRP A 164 21.16 14.82 -10.05
N ALA A 165 20.73 13.69 -10.62
CA ALA A 165 19.35 13.49 -11.06
C ALA A 165 18.35 13.63 -9.91
N VAL A 166 18.62 12.98 -8.76
CA VAL A 166 17.77 13.08 -7.56
C VAL A 166 17.69 14.54 -7.06
N ARG A 167 18.83 15.26 -7.00
CA ARG A 167 18.85 16.68 -6.61
C ARG A 167 18.08 17.60 -7.54
N ARG A 168 18.03 17.28 -8.83
CA ARG A 168 17.24 18.07 -9.83
C ARG A 168 15.74 17.86 -9.64
N LEU A 169 15.33 16.71 -9.16
CA LEU A 169 13.93 16.38 -8.84
C LEU A 169 13.54 16.83 -7.44
N ASP A 170 14.53 17.12 -6.59
CA ASP A 170 14.35 17.57 -5.20
C ASP A 170 13.82 19.01 -5.16
N ARG A 171 12.51 19.15 -5.12
CA ARG A 171 11.81 20.43 -4.90
C ARG A 171 11.41 20.51 -3.44
N ARG A 172 12.35 20.87 -2.56
CA ARG A 172 12.03 21.06 -1.14
C ARG A 172 11.14 22.29 -0.95
N PRO A 173 10.04 22.17 -0.20
CA PRO A 173 9.25 23.31 0.23
C PRO A 173 10.11 24.30 1.03
N ARG A 174 9.83 25.60 0.89
CA ARG A 174 10.60 26.65 1.60
C ARG A 174 10.28 26.71 3.08
N ASP A 175 9.10 26.23 3.50
CA ASP A 175 8.68 26.21 4.90
C ASP A 175 8.99 24.85 5.54
N ALA A 176 10.05 24.80 6.32
CA ALA A 176 10.53 23.59 6.99
C ALA A 176 9.54 23.00 8.05
N CYS A 177 8.43 23.69 8.33
CA CYS A 177 7.47 23.33 9.39
C CYS A 177 6.07 23.00 8.85
N SER A 178 5.89 22.82 7.54
CA SER A 178 4.61 22.49 6.92
C SER A 178 4.42 20.97 6.74
N LEU A 179 3.16 20.54 6.57
CA LEU A 179 2.85 19.16 6.16
C LEU A 179 3.60 18.78 4.89
N ASP A 180 3.68 19.70 3.92
CA ASP A 180 4.38 19.49 2.65
C ASP A 180 5.88 19.22 2.86
N ALA A 181 6.52 19.90 3.83
CA ALA A 181 7.92 19.66 4.16
C ALA A 181 8.13 18.27 4.77
N TRP A 182 7.22 17.83 5.64
CA TRP A 182 7.26 16.50 6.22
C TRP A 182 7.02 15.41 5.13
N LEU A 183 6.04 15.61 4.26
CA LEU A 183 5.78 14.71 3.13
C LEU A 183 7.01 14.59 2.22
N ALA A 184 7.65 15.72 1.90
CA ALA A 184 8.86 15.73 1.10
C ALA A 184 10.01 14.99 1.79
N GLU A 185 10.21 15.18 3.10
CA GLU A 185 11.23 14.47 3.88
C GLU A 185 10.99 12.95 3.86
N GLU A 186 9.75 12.51 4.10
CA GLU A 186 9.41 11.08 4.07
C GLU A 186 9.57 10.49 2.66
N MET A 187 9.22 11.22 1.60
CA MET A 187 9.45 10.77 0.22
C MET A 187 10.96 10.63 -0.12
N HIS A 188 11.83 11.48 0.47
CA HIS A 188 13.28 11.38 0.27
C HIS A 188 13.91 10.13 0.87
N ARG A 189 13.22 9.44 1.76
CA ARG A 189 13.68 8.17 2.33
C ARG A 189 13.64 7.02 1.33
N ASN A 190 12.91 7.18 0.23
CA ASN A 190 12.77 6.16 -0.80
C ASN A 190 14.07 5.97 -1.60
N ASP A 191 14.35 4.74 -1.98
CA ASP A 191 15.30 4.43 -3.05
C ASP A 191 14.59 4.61 -4.39
N TRP A 192 14.90 5.69 -5.08
CA TRP A 192 14.25 6.03 -6.35
C TRP A 192 14.45 4.99 -7.45
N THR A 193 15.55 4.23 -7.42
CA THR A 193 15.73 3.09 -8.34
C THR A 193 14.70 1.99 -8.05
N ALA A 194 14.49 1.67 -6.77
CA ALA A 194 13.46 0.70 -6.38
C ALA A 194 12.04 1.22 -6.68
N VAL A 195 11.79 2.53 -6.53
CA VAL A 195 10.49 3.15 -6.90
C VAL A 195 10.22 3.02 -8.41
N LEU A 196 11.24 3.23 -9.26
CA LEU A 196 11.11 3.03 -10.71
C LEU A 196 10.85 1.55 -11.05
N GLU A 197 11.54 0.62 -10.37
CA GLU A 197 11.29 -0.82 -10.53
C GLU A 197 9.89 -1.22 -10.09
N ALA A 198 9.41 -0.64 -8.99
CA ALA A 198 8.06 -0.85 -8.49
C ALA A 198 7.01 -0.41 -9.52
N GLY A 199 7.22 0.73 -10.20
CA GLY A 199 6.39 1.14 -11.31
C GLY A 199 6.39 0.11 -12.44
N GLY A 200 7.57 -0.38 -12.85
CA GLY A 200 7.69 -1.43 -13.86
C GLY A 200 7.01 -2.74 -13.44
N ALA A 201 7.10 -3.12 -12.17
CA ALA A 201 6.44 -4.31 -11.62
C ALA A 201 4.92 -4.13 -11.58
N LEU A 202 4.44 -2.94 -11.18
CA LEU A 202 3.03 -2.60 -11.17
C LEU A 202 2.39 -2.65 -12.56
N GLY A 203 3.12 -2.20 -13.59
CA GLY A 203 2.68 -2.31 -14.98
C GLY A 203 2.55 -3.75 -15.51
N ARG A 204 3.18 -4.73 -14.85
CA ARG A 204 3.06 -6.17 -15.16
C ARG A 204 2.05 -6.90 -14.29
N PHE A 205 1.56 -6.24 -13.24
CA PHE A 205 0.57 -6.85 -12.35
C PHE A 205 -0.75 -7.06 -13.08
N ASP A 206 -1.28 -8.29 -12.99
CA ASP A 206 -2.57 -8.67 -13.55
C ASP A 206 -3.21 -9.78 -12.69
N SER A 207 -4.27 -9.43 -11.96
CA SER A 207 -5.03 -10.38 -11.17
C SER A 207 -6.32 -10.85 -11.87
N ARG A 208 -6.61 -10.38 -13.08
CA ARG A 208 -7.83 -10.77 -13.84
C ARG A 208 -8.02 -12.28 -13.96
N PRO A 209 -6.96 -13.08 -14.16
CA PRO A 209 -7.12 -14.53 -14.30
C PRO A 209 -7.57 -15.23 -13.01
N TRP A 210 -7.39 -14.60 -11.83
CA TRP A 210 -7.59 -15.27 -10.54
C TRP A 210 -8.33 -14.42 -9.49
N ALA A 211 -8.69 -13.16 -9.76
CA ALA A 211 -9.44 -12.33 -8.80
C ALA A 211 -10.79 -12.97 -8.40
N GLY A 212 -11.39 -13.75 -9.30
CA GLY A 212 -12.62 -14.51 -9.02
C GLY A 212 -12.44 -15.70 -8.06
N GLU A 213 -11.19 -16.07 -7.75
CA GLU A 213 -10.88 -17.14 -6.79
C GLU A 213 -10.76 -16.60 -5.35
N ILE A 214 -10.80 -15.27 -5.15
CA ILE A 214 -10.72 -14.65 -3.81
C ILE A 214 -11.95 -15.07 -2.99
N ASP A 215 -11.71 -15.83 -1.93
CA ASP A 215 -12.73 -16.49 -1.12
C ASP A 215 -12.91 -15.86 0.28
N VAL A 216 -12.10 -14.85 0.62
CA VAL A 216 -12.21 -14.12 1.88
C VAL A 216 -13.12 -12.89 1.77
N PRO A 217 -13.75 -12.44 2.87
CA PRO A 217 -14.50 -11.18 2.90
C PRO A 217 -13.68 -10.05 2.30
N THR A 218 -14.26 -9.33 1.33
CA THR A 218 -13.55 -8.27 0.63
C THR A 218 -14.39 -7.01 0.54
N SER A 219 -13.78 -5.87 0.89
CA SER A 219 -14.32 -4.53 0.68
C SER A 219 -13.46 -3.77 -0.33
N VAL A 220 -14.09 -3.12 -1.31
CA VAL A 220 -13.40 -2.24 -2.26
C VAL A 220 -13.80 -0.80 -1.98
N VAL A 221 -12.82 0.03 -1.61
CA VAL A 221 -13.01 1.46 -1.36
C VAL A 221 -12.68 2.23 -2.64
N VAL A 222 -13.73 2.70 -3.30
CA VAL A 222 -13.66 3.39 -4.61
C VAL A 222 -13.57 4.89 -4.41
N THR A 223 -12.54 5.52 -4.95
CA THR A 223 -12.37 6.97 -5.04
C THR A 223 -13.03 7.48 -6.32
N THR A 224 -14.10 8.32 -6.19
CA THR A 224 -15.02 8.63 -7.30
C THR A 224 -14.43 9.55 -8.36
N ASP A 225 -13.44 10.38 -8.00
CA ASP A 225 -12.76 11.34 -8.88
C ASP A 225 -11.30 10.95 -9.17
N ASP A 226 -10.99 9.67 -9.05
CA ASP A 226 -9.63 9.16 -9.25
C ASP A 226 -9.23 9.19 -10.74
N ARG A 227 -8.11 9.89 -11.01
CA ARG A 227 -7.52 9.99 -12.35
C ARG A 227 -6.28 9.11 -12.55
N SER A 228 -5.79 8.51 -11.47
CA SER A 228 -4.64 7.59 -11.49
C SER A 228 -5.08 6.15 -11.67
N VAL A 229 -6.07 5.72 -10.88
CA VAL A 229 -6.76 4.44 -11.03
C VAL A 229 -8.24 4.73 -11.23
N LEU A 230 -8.66 4.79 -12.47
CA LEU A 230 -10.02 5.23 -12.82
C LEU A 230 -11.10 4.46 -12.06
N PRO A 231 -12.17 5.12 -11.58
CA PRO A 231 -13.23 4.49 -10.78
C PRO A 231 -13.81 3.24 -11.46
N ARG A 232 -13.94 3.25 -12.79
CA ARG A 232 -14.40 2.07 -13.55
C ARG A 232 -13.54 0.84 -13.35
N ARG A 233 -12.20 1.00 -13.14
CA ARG A 233 -11.27 -0.10 -12.91
C ARG A 233 -11.36 -0.63 -11.48
N GLN A 234 -11.57 0.27 -10.53
CA GLN A 234 -11.81 -0.09 -9.13
C GLN A 234 -13.12 -0.88 -9.00
N LEU A 235 -14.18 -0.46 -9.67
CA LEU A 235 -15.46 -1.17 -9.73
C LEU A 235 -15.33 -2.52 -10.44
N ALA A 236 -14.60 -2.59 -11.56
CA ALA A 236 -14.32 -3.85 -12.25
C ALA A 236 -13.54 -4.86 -11.40
N LEU A 237 -12.70 -4.38 -10.47
CA LEU A 237 -12.08 -5.25 -9.46
C LEU A 237 -13.13 -5.78 -8.49
N ALA A 238 -14.00 -4.92 -7.95
CA ALA A 238 -15.08 -5.35 -7.05
C ALA A 238 -16.00 -6.38 -7.70
N GLU A 239 -16.40 -6.15 -8.95
CA GLU A 239 -17.23 -7.07 -9.74
C GLU A 239 -16.58 -8.43 -9.98
N SER A 240 -15.24 -8.49 -10.03
CA SER A 240 -14.51 -9.73 -10.26
C SER A 240 -14.33 -10.59 -9.00
N ILE A 241 -14.58 -10.04 -7.80
CA ILE A 241 -14.42 -10.75 -6.52
C ILE A 241 -15.78 -11.16 -5.97
N PRO A 242 -16.06 -12.46 -5.80
CA PRO A 242 -17.36 -12.93 -5.32
C PRO A 242 -17.73 -12.34 -3.95
N GLY A 243 -18.89 -11.68 -3.87
CA GLY A 243 -19.40 -11.10 -2.64
C GLY A 243 -18.61 -9.92 -2.09
N ALA A 244 -17.81 -9.25 -2.92
CA ALA A 244 -17.14 -8.01 -2.53
C ALA A 244 -18.18 -6.89 -2.29
N THR A 245 -17.95 -6.10 -1.24
CA THR A 245 -18.73 -4.90 -0.95
C THR A 245 -18.04 -3.66 -1.48
N VAL A 246 -18.82 -2.67 -1.94
CA VAL A 246 -18.29 -1.41 -2.49
C VAL A 246 -18.58 -0.27 -1.53
N HIS A 247 -17.55 0.43 -1.11
CA HIS A 247 -17.62 1.68 -0.35
C HIS A 247 -17.12 2.82 -1.23
N ARG A 248 -17.74 4.00 -1.17
CA ARG A 248 -17.36 5.13 -2.04
C ARG A 248 -16.80 6.29 -1.21
N VAL A 249 -15.70 6.85 -1.70
CA VAL A 249 -15.12 8.09 -1.19
C VAL A 249 -15.23 9.13 -2.30
N ASP A 250 -15.90 10.23 -2.00
CA ASP A 250 -15.98 11.37 -2.89
C ASP A 250 -14.63 12.12 -2.86
N GLY A 251 -13.78 11.83 -3.83
CA GLY A 251 -12.42 12.36 -3.90
C GLY A 251 -11.51 11.60 -4.88
N GLY A 252 -10.28 12.13 -5.03
CA GLY A 252 -9.27 11.62 -5.98
C GLY A 252 -8.30 10.61 -5.36
N HIS A 253 -7.25 10.28 -6.14
CA HIS A 253 -6.26 9.25 -5.77
C HIS A 253 -5.47 9.52 -4.48
N HIS A 254 -5.44 10.74 -4.01
CA HIS A 254 -4.69 11.13 -2.81
C HIS A 254 -5.58 11.41 -1.60
N SER A 255 -6.86 11.02 -1.63
CA SER A 255 -7.84 11.32 -0.57
C SER A 255 -7.39 10.86 0.82
N CYS A 256 -6.63 9.78 0.93
CA CYS A 256 -6.06 9.32 2.21
C CYS A 256 -5.12 10.35 2.88
N VAL A 257 -4.56 11.28 2.09
CA VAL A 257 -3.63 12.32 2.54
C VAL A 257 -4.29 13.70 2.55
N VAL A 258 -4.98 14.06 1.46
CA VAL A 258 -5.48 15.43 1.24
C VAL A 258 -6.90 15.66 1.75
N ASP A 259 -7.69 14.60 1.92
CA ASP A 259 -9.06 14.65 2.43
C ASP A 259 -9.36 13.50 3.41
N PRO A 260 -8.60 13.40 4.51
CA PRO A 260 -8.73 12.31 5.46
C PRO A 260 -10.11 12.26 6.13
N ASP A 261 -10.78 13.39 6.29
CA ASP A 261 -12.09 13.46 6.93
C ASP A 261 -13.18 12.72 6.14
N ARG A 262 -13.02 12.61 4.82
CA ARG A 262 -13.89 11.79 3.97
C ARG A 262 -13.40 10.35 3.84
N PHE A 263 -12.09 10.16 3.75
CA PHE A 263 -11.51 8.84 3.50
C PHE A 263 -11.55 7.93 4.74
N VAL A 264 -11.13 8.44 5.89
CA VAL A 264 -10.92 7.61 7.10
C VAL A 264 -12.20 6.95 7.62
N PRO A 265 -13.36 7.64 7.70
CA PRO A 265 -14.61 6.99 8.12
C PRO A 265 -14.99 5.81 7.22
N VAL A 266 -14.86 5.97 5.89
CA VAL A 266 -15.17 4.92 4.91
C VAL A 266 -14.18 3.75 5.02
N LEU A 267 -12.89 4.03 5.25
CA LEU A 267 -11.90 2.99 5.49
C LEU A 267 -12.22 2.17 6.74
N VAL A 268 -12.60 2.82 7.85
CA VAL A 268 -12.97 2.13 9.09
C VAL A 268 -14.22 1.26 8.87
N GLU A 269 -15.22 1.77 8.17
CA GLU A 269 -16.43 1.02 7.81
C GLU A 269 -16.08 -0.22 6.97
N ALA A 270 -15.27 -0.06 5.94
CA ALA A 270 -14.81 -1.14 5.08
C ALA A 270 -14.05 -2.23 5.86
N CYS A 271 -13.16 -1.83 6.79
CA CYS A 271 -12.44 -2.75 7.65
C CYS A 271 -13.39 -3.51 8.61
N ARG A 272 -14.39 -2.84 9.15
CA ARG A 272 -15.39 -3.47 10.03
C ARG A 272 -16.27 -4.46 9.27
N ALA A 273 -16.72 -4.10 8.07
CA ALA A 273 -17.51 -4.99 7.21
C ALA A 273 -16.77 -6.30 6.88
N VAL A 274 -15.44 -6.25 6.75
CA VAL A 274 -14.60 -7.41 6.49
C VAL A 274 -14.35 -8.23 7.77
N ALA A 275 -14.28 -7.57 8.92
CA ALA A 275 -14.03 -8.23 10.22
C ALA A 275 -15.26 -8.98 10.77
N GLU A 276 -16.46 -8.60 10.32
CA GLU A 276 -17.69 -9.26 10.76
C GLU A 276 -17.82 -10.65 10.12
N PRO A 277 -18.18 -11.69 10.90
CA PRO A 277 -18.46 -13.00 10.33
C PRO A 277 -19.54 -12.88 9.24
N ARG A 278 -19.29 -13.44 8.04
CA ARG A 278 -20.35 -13.54 7.02
C ARG A 278 -21.55 -14.23 7.66
N ARG A 279 -22.70 -13.55 7.76
CA ARG A 279 -23.96 -14.22 8.06
C ARG A 279 -24.19 -15.25 6.95
N ALA A 280 -24.35 -16.53 7.33
CA ALA A 280 -24.73 -17.53 6.37
C ALA A 280 -26.02 -17.06 5.65
N PRO A 281 -26.12 -17.24 4.32
CA PRO A 281 -27.37 -16.97 3.63
C PRO A 281 -28.47 -17.81 4.29
N ALA A 282 -29.60 -17.16 4.62
CA ALA A 282 -30.75 -17.79 5.21
C ALA A 282 -31.41 -18.78 4.23
#